data_113c9aa356c43f84955b3a818078d4dd
#
_entry.id   113c9aa356c43f84955b3a818078d4dd
#
_cell.length_a   1.000
_cell.length_b   1.000
_cell.length_c   1.000
_cell.angle_alpha   90.00
_cell.angle_beta   90.00
_cell.angle_gamma   90.00
#
_symmetry.space_group_name_H-M   'P 1'
#
loop_
_entity.id
_entity.type
_entity.pdbx_description
1 polymer ?
#
loop_
_entity_poly.entity_id
_entity_poly.type
_entity_poly.pdbx_seq_one_letter_code
_entity_poly.pdbx_strand_id
1 'polypeptide(L)'
;MKLDLFYEIDVPRPWPGEFPENQRRAEQESYAEAFEQIQLADKLGFNTIWLVEHHFREGRSHCSAPEVVHGALSQVTENIRLGFGVCLMPHGFTPPARVAEKVATVDVLSKGRVEWGTGRSTPMEQTAFGVDREQSRAMAEDAIKSVVHMWENEYAEWHSEFLDFPKRLVCPNSTSGTQPQVFESPKQRIVLIERRRYLSAVAPP
;
A
#
# COMPACT_ATOMS: atom_id res chain seq x y z
N MET A 1 -10.78 21.97 0.47
CA MET A 1 -10.44 20.92 1.46
C MET A 1 -10.14 19.67 0.67
N LYS A 2 -9.01 18.99 0.87
CA LYS A 2 -8.71 17.71 0.24
C LYS A 2 -9.20 16.60 1.18
N LEU A 3 -9.89 15.60 0.63
CA LEU A 3 -10.36 14.43 1.36
C LEU A 3 -9.63 13.20 0.81
N ASP A 4 -9.10 12.41 1.72
CA ASP A 4 -8.46 11.14 1.42
C ASP A 4 -9.29 9.99 1.97
N LEU A 5 -9.19 8.82 1.35
CA LEU A 5 -9.77 7.57 1.82
C LEU A 5 -8.67 6.67 2.36
N PHE A 6 -8.95 5.98 3.46
CA PHE A 6 -8.11 4.92 4.00
C PHE A 6 -8.86 3.60 3.87
N TYR A 7 -8.23 2.61 3.24
CA TYR A 7 -8.95 1.42 2.78
C TYR A 7 -8.24 0.13 3.22
N GLU A 8 -8.98 -0.74 3.92
CA GLU A 8 -8.49 -2.04 4.40
C GLU A 8 -9.19 -3.11 3.61
N ILE A 9 -9.58 -3.33 2.59
CA ILE A 9 -10.30 -4.44 1.93
C ILE A 9 -10.74 -5.51 2.93
N ASP A 10 -11.76 -5.17 3.73
CA ASP A 10 -12.25 -6.03 4.80
C ASP A 10 -13.01 -7.24 4.25
N VAL A 11 -12.67 -8.42 4.80
CA VAL A 11 -13.35 -9.69 4.49
C VAL A 11 -13.87 -10.30 5.79
N PRO A 12 -14.96 -9.73 6.36
CA PRO A 12 -15.45 -10.12 7.69
C PRO A 12 -16.01 -11.55 7.71
N ARG A 13 -15.80 -12.24 8.84
CA ARG A 13 -16.42 -13.53 9.13
C ARG A 13 -17.86 -13.38 9.67
N PRO A 14 -18.72 -14.42 9.62
CA PRO A 14 -18.43 -15.76 9.06
C PRO A 14 -18.49 -15.79 7.53
N TRP A 15 -17.70 -16.69 6.93
CA TRP A 15 -17.76 -16.96 5.49
C TRP A 15 -18.71 -18.14 5.26
N PRO A 16 -19.88 -17.96 4.66
CA PRO A 16 -20.83 -19.03 4.44
C PRO A 16 -20.37 -20.02 3.37
N GLY A 17 -20.46 -21.31 3.67
CA GLY A 17 -20.02 -22.40 2.79
C GLY A 17 -18.73 -23.09 3.27
N GLU A 18 -18.14 -23.91 2.42
CA GLU A 18 -16.96 -24.73 2.73
C GLU A 18 -15.67 -24.08 2.20
N PHE A 19 -14.56 -24.32 2.91
CA PHE A 19 -13.23 -23.92 2.45
C PHE A 19 -12.78 -24.82 1.26
N PRO A 20 -12.12 -24.28 0.22
CA PRO A 20 -11.67 -22.87 0.09
C PRO A 20 -12.70 -21.94 -0.58
N GLU A 21 -13.81 -22.43 -1.09
CA GLU A 21 -14.72 -21.67 -1.97
C GLU A 21 -15.43 -20.52 -1.22
N ASN A 22 -15.76 -20.72 0.07
CA ASN A 22 -16.38 -19.69 0.89
C ASN A 22 -15.48 -18.46 1.08
N GLN A 23 -14.19 -18.69 1.35
CA GLN A 23 -13.23 -17.61 1.51
C GLN A 23 -13.00 -16.89 0.17
N ARG A 24 -12.77 -17.66 -0.89
CA ARG A 24 -12.53 -17.10 -2.23
C ARG A 24 -13.65 -16.18 -2.68
N ARG A 25 -14.91 -16.60 -2.48
CA ARG A 25 -16.07 -15.79 -2.87
C ARG A 25 -16.15 -14.49 -2.06
N ALA A 26 -15.98 -14.57 -0.72
CA ALA A 26 -15.99 -13.38 0.12
C ALA A 26 -14.86 -12.39 -0.24
N GLU A 27 -13.68 -12.90 -0.57
CA GLU A 27 -12.58 -12.07 -1.07
C GLU A 27 -12.90 -11.42 -2.41
N GLN A 28 -13.42 -12.19 -3.39
CA GLN A 28 -13.81 -11.66 -4.70
C GLN A 28 -14.85 -10.54 -4.59
N GLU A 29 -15.89 -10.74 -3.76
CA GLU A 29 -16.90 -9.73 -3.49
C GLU A 29 -16.30 -8.47 -2.87
N SER A 30 -15.44 -8.62 -1.84
CA SER A 30 -14.82 -7.47 -1.16
C SER A 30 -13.88 -6.68 -2.08
N TYR A 31 -13.12 -7.36 -2.93
CA TYR A 31 -12.27 -6.68 -3.92
C TYR A 31 -13.10 -5.97 -5.00
N ALA A 32 -14.18 -6.60 -5.49
CA ALA A 32 -15.07 -5.96 -6.47
C ALA A 32 -15.73 -4.69 -5.90
N GLU A 33 -16.27 -4.78 -4.68
CA GLU A 33 -16.83 -3.61 -3.98
C GLU A 33 -15.80 -2.49 -3.76
N ALA A 34 -14.56 -2.86 -3.38
CA ALA A 34 -13.49 -1.89 -3.22
C ALA A 34 -13.19 -1.13 -4.53
N PHE A 35 -13.12 -1.85 -5.65
CA PHE A 35 -12.88 -1.24 -6.95
C PHE A 35 -14.00 -0.29 -7.36
N GLU A 36 -15.26 -0.69 -7.20
CA GLU A 36 -16.42 0.17 -7.48
C GLU A 36 -16.41 1.46 -6.65
N GLN A 37 -16.14 1.34 -5.35
CA GLN A 37 -16.12 2.47 -4.43
C GLN A 37 -14.96 3.42 -4.73
N ILE A 38 -13.76 2.89 -5.06
CA ILE A 38 -12.60 3.71 -5.39
C ILE A 38 -12.79 4.43 -6.72
N GLN A 39 -13.38 3.79 -7.74
CA GLN A 39 -13.75 4.44 -8.99
C GLN A 39 -14.80 5.55 -8.79
N LEU A 40 -15.75 5.33 -7.87
CA LEU A 40 -16.70 6.38 -7.49
C LEU A 40 -15.98 7.54 -6.79
N ALA A 41 -15.05 7.24 -5.88
CA ALA A 41 -14.26 8.25 -5.19
C ALA A 41 -13.42 9.11 -6.17
N ASP A 42 -12.85 8.51 -7.20
CA ASP A 42 -12.14 9.22 -8.27
C ASP A 42 -13.06 10.22 -8.98
N LYS A 43 -14.27 9.78 -9.37
CA LYS A 43 -15.29 10.63 -10.00
C LYS A 43 -15.79 11.75 -9.12
N LEU A 44 -15.84 11.52 -7.80
CA LEU A 44 -16.28 12.51 -6.80
C LEU A 44 -15.17 13.47 -6.37
N GLY A 45 -13.95 13.31 -6.88
CA GLY A 45 -12.83 14.22 -6.62
C GLY A 45 -12.15 14.03 -5.27
N PHE A 46 -12.17 12.82 -4.70
CA PHE A 46 -11.29 12.49 -3.58
C PHE A 46 -9.82 12.59 -4.03
N ASN A 47 -8.94 13.01 -3.10
CA ASN A 47 -7.57 13.31 -3.45
C ASN A 47 -6.70 12.05 -3.52
N THR A 48 -6.75 11.19 -2.49
CA THR A 48 -5.91 10.00 -2.40
C THR A 48 -6.69 8.82 -1.83
N ILE A 49 -6.47 7.64 -2.37
CA ILE A 49 -6.83 6.36 -1.74
C ILE A 49 -5.58 5.75 -1.12
N TRP A 50 -5.60 5.52 0.17
CA TRP A 50 -4.54 4.86 0.92
C TRP A 50 -4.89 3.40 1.15
N LEU A 51 -4.22 2.47 0.47
CA LEU A 51 -4.35 1.04 0.73
C LEU A 51 -3.36 0.61 1.81
N VAL A 52 -3.86 -0.16 2.77
CA VAL A 52 -3.01 -0.80 3.78
C VAL A 52 -2.27 -2.00 3.19
N GLU A 53 -1.17 -2.36 3.83
CA GLU A 53 -0.51 -3.66 3.66
C GLU A 53 -0.63 -4.43 4.96
N HIS A 54 -1.44 -5.49 4.95
CA HIS A 54 -1.60 -6.38 6.11
C HIS A 54 -1.48 -7.84 5.72
N HIS A 55 -0.92 -8.62 6.65
CA HIS A 55 -0.76 -10.05 6.50
C HIS A 55 -1.38 -10.79 7.68
N PHE A 56 -1.92 -11.99 7.42
CA PHE A 56 -2.51 -12.86 8.46
C PHE A 56 -3.64 -12.20 9.27
N ARG A 57 -4.34 -11.23 8.72
CA ARG A 57 -5.41 -10.47 9.36
C ARG A 57 -6.78 -11.07 9.07
N GLU A 58 -6.98 -12.30 9.54
CA GLU A 58 -8.20 -13.06 9.36
C GLU A 58 -9.46 -12.26 9.73
N GLY A 59 -10.45 -12.29 8.84
CA GLY A 59 -11.74 -11.63 9.04
C GLY A 59 -11.70 -10.09 9.00
N ARG A 60 -10.55 -9.51 8.65
CA ARG A 60 -10.35 -8.08 8.51
C ARG A 60 -9.66 -7.77 7.19
N SER A 61 -8.49 -7.20 7.19
CA SER A 61 -7.79 -6.77 5.97
C SER A 61 -7.18 -7.96 5.21
N HIS A 62 -7.60 -8.16 3.97
CA HIS A 62 -7.02 -9.14 3.05
C HIS A 62 -6.19 -8.47 1.94
N CYS A 63 -5.78 -7.21 2.11
CA CYS A 63 -4.88 -6.51 1.20
C CYS A 63 -3.42 -6.79 1.58
N SER A 64 -2.87 -7.88 1.06
CA SER A 64 -1.47 -8.30 1.30
C SER A 64 -0.49 -7.88 0.20
N ALA A 65 -0.99 -7.35 -0.91
CA ALA A 65 -0.20 -6.91 -2.07
C ALA A 65 -0.79 -5.61 -2.66
N PRO A 66 -0.68 -4.49 -1.94
CA PRO A 66 -1.27 -3.23 -2.37
C PRO A 66 -0.73 -2.75 -3.71
N GLU A 67 0.51 -3.07 -4.08
CA GLU A 67 1.07 -2.76 -5.38
C GLU A 67 0.32 -3.40 -6.55
N VAL A 68 -0.18 -4.61 -6.37
CA VAL A 68 -1.00 -5.30 -7.40
C VAL A 68 -2.35 -4.60 -7.56
N VAL A 69 -2.97 -4.25 -6.45
CA VAL A 69 -4.25 -3.54 -6.44
C VAL A 69 -4.10 -2.14 -7.04
N HIS A 70 -3.06 -1.40 -6.66
CA HIS A 70 -2.75 -0.09 -7.23
C HIS A 70 -2.44 -0.17 -8.73
N GLY A 71 -1.73 -1.21 -9.17
CA GLY A 71 -1.50 -1.46 -10.60
C GLY A 71 -2.81 -1.58 -11.37
N ALA A 72 -3.76 -2.34 -10.86
CA ALA A 72 -5.10 -2.47 -11.47
C ALA A 72 -5.92 -1.17 -11.38
N LEU A 73 -5.93 -0.50 -10.22
CA LEU A 73 -6.63 0.78 -10.03
C LEU A 73 -6.08 1.88 -10.95
N SER A 74 -4.77 1.87 -11.24
CA SER A 74 -4.15 2.85 -12.13
C SER A 74 -4.75 2.86 -13.54
N GLN A 75 -5.34 1.74 -13.99
CA GLN A 75 -5.93 1.57 -15.31
C GLN A 75 -7.43 1.91 -15.38
N VAL A 76 -8.09 2.01 -14.22
CA VAL A 76 -9.54 2.25 -14.12
C VAL A 76 -9.89 3.54 -13.38
N THR A 77 -8.88 4.33 -13.00
CA THR A 77 -9.00 5.65 -12.37
C THR A 77 -8.15 6.68 -13.12
N GLU A 78 -8.51 7.95 -13.06
CA GLU A 78 -7.84 9.02 -13.81
C GLU A 78 -7.13 10.03 -12.93
N ASN A 79 -7.72 10.43 -11.79
CA ASN A 79 -7.29 11.59 -11.00
C ASN A 79 -6.83 11.23 -9.60
N ILE A 80 -7.51 10.28 -8.94
CA ILE A 80 -7.21 9.92 -7.54
C ILE A 80 -5.78 9.40 -7.42
N ARG A 81 -5.07 9.88 -6.41
CA ARG A 81 -3.71 9.41 -6.11
C ARG A 81 -3.74 8.06 -5.41
N LEU A 82 -2.71 7.28 -5.62
CA LEU A 82 -2.58 5.89 -5.18
C LEU A 82 -1.56 5.83 -4.04
N GLY A 83 -2.05 5.80 -2.81
CA GLY A 83 -1.25 5.86 -1.60
C GLY A 83 -1.00 4.50 -0.98
N PHE A 84 0.28 4.18 -0.73
CA PHE A 84 0.64 3.06 0.13
C PHE A 84 0.46 3.47 1.59
N GLY A 85 -0.46 2.88 2.28
CA GLY A 85 -0.78 3.28 3.65
C GLY A 85 -0.72 2.14 4.69
N VAL A 86 0.44 1.51 4.85
CA VAL A 86 1.83 1.86 4.48
C VAL A 86 2.59 0.72 3.78
N CYS A 87 3.71 1.00 3.12
CA CYS A 87 4.69 -0.03 2.77
C CYS A 87 5.44 -0.49 4.02
N LEU A 88 5.61 -1.80 4.19
CA LEU A 88 6.35 -2.39 5.30
C LEU A 88 7.86 -2.37 5.02
N MET A 89 8.59 -1.48 5.70
CA MET A 89 9.97 -1.15 5.35
C MET A 89 11.06 -2.03 5.97
N PRO A 90 10.90 -2.66 7.16
CA PRO A 90 11.94 -3.59 7.62
C PRO A 90 12.21 -4.66 6.56
N HIS A 91 13.47 -4.80 6.15
CA HIS A 91 13.87 -5.62 4.99
C HIS A 91 13.49 -7.10 5.08
N GLY A 92 13.14 -7.60 6.26
CA GLY A 92 12.59 -8.94 6.45
C GLY A 92 11.22 -9.15 5.79
N PHE A 93 10.45 -8.09 5.54
CA PHE A 93 9.21 -8.18 4.76
C PHE A 93 9.49 -8.22 3.26
N THR A 94 10.27 -7.26 2.78
CA THR A 94 10.61 -7.13 1.36
C THR A 94 11.97 -6.44 1.23
N PRO A 95 12.90 -6.93 0.39
CA PRO A 95 14.14 -6.23 0.11
C PRO A 95 13.89 -4.79 -0.39
N PRO A 96 14.60 -3.77 0.11
CA PRO A 96 14.37 -2.37 -0.28
C PRO A 96 14.43 -2.10 -1.78
N ALA A 97 15.30 -2.77 -2.53
CA ALA A 97 15.33 -2.65 -3.99
C ALA A 97 13.98 -3.07 -4.62
N ARG A 98 13.33 -4.13 -4.08
CA ARG A 98 12.00 -4.53 -4.54
C ARG A 98 10.92 -3.52 -4.17
N VAL A 99 11.06 -2.83 -3.04
CA VAL A 99 10.18 -1.72 -2.69
C VAL A 99 10.35 -0.56 -3.67
N ALA A 100 11.60 -0.19 -3.97
CA ALA A 100 11.89 0.86 -4.95
C ALA A 100 11.28 0.55 -6.32
N GLU A 101 11.48 -0.67 -6.82
CA GLU A 101 10.95 -1.11 -8.12
C GLU A 101 9.42 -1.16 -8.16
N LYS A 102 8.76 -1.78 -7.17
CA LYS A 102 7.30 -1.94 -7.17
C LYS A 102 6.58 -0.60 -7.08
N VAL A 103 7.07 0.31 -6.24
CA VAL A 103 6.49 1.65 -6.09
C VAL A 103 6.68 2.47 -7.38
N ALA A 104 7.89 2.47 -7.94
CA ALA A 104 8.18 3.12 -9.21
C ALA A 104 7.36 2.53 -10.37
N THR A 105 7.13 1.21 -10.40
CA THR A 105 6.27 0.58 -11.41
C THR A 105 4.84 1.11 -11.35
N VAL A 106 4.26 1.20 -10.16
CA VAL A 106 2.92 1.78 -9.99
C VAL A 106 2.91 3.26 -10.38
N ASP A 107 3.97 4.00 -10.07
CA ASP A 107 4.09 5.43 -10.42
C ASP A 107 4.10 5.62 -11.94
N VAL A 108 4.88 4.82 -12.67
CA VAL A 108 4.90 4.81 -14.14
C VAL A 108 3.52 4.48 -14.71
N LEU A 109 2.88 3.40 -14.24
CA LEU A 109 1.57 2.97 -14.71
C LEU A 109 0.47 4.00 -14.44
N SER A 110 0.55 4.68 -13.30
CA SER A 110 -0.41 5.70 -12.88
C SER A 110 -0.09 7.10 -13.40
N LYS A 111 0.99 7.29 -14.16
CA LYS A 111 1.45 8.59 -14.68
C LYS A 111 1.73 9.61 -13.56
N GLY A 112 2.46 9.17 -12.51
CA GLY A 112 2.91 10.05 -11.43
C GLY A 112 1.89 10.27 -10.30
N ARG A 113 0.91 9.38 -10.12
CA ARG A 113 -0.12 9.51 -9.08
C ARG A 113 0.19 8.79 -7.78
N VAL A 114 1.40 8.28 -7.57
CA VAL A 114 1.74 7.55 -6.35
C VAL A 114 2.01 8.48 -5.18
N GLU A 115 1.57 8.05 -4.00
CA GLU A 115 1.96 8.55 -2.68
C GLU A 115 2.59 7.39 -1.89
N TRP A 116 3.76 7.61 -1.30
CA TRP A 116 4.48 6.56 -0.62
C TRP A 116 4.52 6.77 0.89
N GLY A 117 3.67 6.05 1.61
CA GLY A 117 3.69 5.97 3.06
C GLY A 117 4.49 4.77 3.54
N THR A 118 5.21 4.91 4.65
CA THR A 118 6.11 3.89 5.19
C THR A 118 5.76 3.50 6.61
N GLY A 119 5.98 2.24 6.96
CA GLY A 119 5.73 1.74 8.29
C GLY A 119 6.54 0.51 8.65
N ARG A 120 6.34 0.03 9.90
CA ARG A 120 7.08 -1.09 10.45
C ARG A 120 6.25 -2.35 10.67
N SER A 121 4.95 -2.29 10.34
CA SER A 121 4.00 -3.36 10.60
C SER A 121 3.65 -3.56 12.09
N THR A 122 2.81 -4.55 12.35
CA THR A 122 2.37 -4.94 13.69
C THR A 122 3.31 -5.99 14.30
N PRO A 123 3.33 -6.14 15.64
CA PRO A 123 4.15 -7.16 16.31
C PRO A 123 3.86 -8.59 15.83
N MET A 124 2.62 -8.89 15.49
CA MET A 124 2.24 -10.22 14.97
C MET A 124 2.88 -10.51 13.62
N GLU A 125 2.77 -9.55 12.70
CA GLU A 125 3.35 -9.67 11.37
C GLU A 125 4.88 -9.70 11.41
N GLN A 126 5.51 -8.85 12.23
CA GLN A 126 6.96 -8.87 12.45
C GLN A 126 7.43 -10.26 12.90
N THR A 127 6.73 -10.87 13.86
CA THR A 127 7.05 -12.23 14.31
C THR A 127 6.90 -13.24 13.19
N ALA A 128 5.82 -13.16 12.42
CA ALA A 128 5.53 -14.12 11.34
C ALA A 128 6.57 -14.06 10.21
N PHE A 129 7.11 -12.87 9.92
CA PHE A 129 8.14 -12.66 8.90
C PHE A 129 9.57 -12.71 9.45
N GLY A 130 9.76 -13.02 10.74
CA GLY A 130 11.07 -13.11 11.35
C GLY A 130 11.80 -11.77 11.50
N VAL A 131 11.06 -10.67 11.55
CA VAL A 131 11.62 -9.33 11.77
C VAL A 131 11.92 -9.14 13.25
N ASP A 132 13.16 -8.80 13.58
CA ASP A 132 13.53 -8.43 14.93
C ASP A 132 12.83 -7.11 15.33
N ARG A 133 11.97 -7.22 16.35
CA ARG A 133 11.14 -6.10 16.81
C ARG A 133 11.94 -4.95 17.41
N GLU A 134 13.05 -5.27 18.09
CA GLU A 134 13.91 -4.26 18.73
C GLU A 134 14.66 -3.45 17.67
N GLN A 135 15.12 -4.11 16.61
CA GLN A 135 15.84 -3.48 15.51
C GLN A 135 14.91 -2.93 14.41
N SER A 136 13.62 -3.26 14.43
CA SER A 136 12.68 -2.95 13.35
C SER A 136 12.61 -1.45 12.99
N ARG A 137 12.87 -0.54 13.95
CA ARG A 137 12.93 0.89 13.68
C ARG A 137 14.17 1.24 12.86
N ALA A 138 15.34 0.81 13.31
CA ALA A 138 16.60 1.08 12.62
C ALA A 138 16.62 0.44 11.22
N MET A 139 16.13 -0.80 11.10
CA MET A 139 15.96 -1.47 9.81
C MET A 139 15.05 -0.68 8.85
N ALA A 140 13.92 -0.15 9.35
CA ALA A 140 13.00 0.62 8.53
C ALA A 140 13.62 1.96 8.08
N GLU A 141 14.28 2.67 8.99
CA GLU A 141 14.93 3.95 8.68
C GLU A 141 16.06 3.77 7.64
N ASP A 142 16.84 2.70 7.75
CA ASP A 142 17.88 2.36 6.80
C ASP A 142 17.30 2.00 5.42
N ALA A 143 16.28 1.16 5.41
CA ALA A 143 15.57 0.76 4.18
C ALA A 143 14.92 1.96 3.47
N ILE A 144 14.30 2.89 4.21
CA ILE A 144 13.72 4.12 3.62
C ILE A 144 14.80 4.96 2.95
N LYS A 145 15.93 5.18 3.62
CA LYS A 145 17.04 5.95 3.06
C LYS A 145 17.60 5.28 1.79
N SER A 146 17.76 3.96 1.80
CA SER A 146 18.25 3.22 0.64
C SER A 146 17.30 3.29 -0.56
N VAL A 147 15.97 3.22 -0.32
CA VAL A 147 14.97 3.37 -1.40
C VAL A 147 14.99 4.76 -2.00
N VAL A 148 15.03 5.81 -1.17
CA VAL A 148 15.15 7.19 -1.65
C VAL A 148 16.43 7.37 -2.47
N HIS A 149 17.56 6.86 -1.96
CA HIS A 149 18.83 6.90 -2.70
C HIS A 149 18.74 6.20 -4.07
N MET A 150 18.02 5.07 -4.17
CA MET A 150 17.79 4.38 -5.43
C MET A 150 16.97 5.20 -6.43
N TRP A 151 16.01 6.00 -5.97
CA TRP A 151 15.23 6.87 -6.85
C TRP A 151 15.96 8.15 -7.28
N GLU A 152 16.91 8.63 -6.46
CA GLU A 152 17.68 9.86 -6.72
C GLU A 152 18.89 9.64 -7.64
N ASN A 153 19.32 8.39 -7.83
CA ASN A 153 20.55 8.08 -8.54
C ASN A 153 20.30 7.07 -9.66
N GLU A 154 20.88 7.31 -10.84
CA GLU A 154 20.85 6.38 -11.97
C GLU A 154 21.43 5.01 -11.58
N TYR A 155 22.58 5.05 -10.90
CA TYR A 155 23.21 3.87 -10.32
C TYR A 155 23.30 4.04 -8.81
N ALA A 156 22.70 3.12 -8.08
CA ALA A 156 22.70 3.13 -6.62
C ALA A 156 23.54 1.99 -6.04
N GLU A 157 24.18 2.25 -4.94
CA GLU A 157 24.80 1.27 -4.05
C GLU A 157 24.47 1.63 -2.61
N TRP A 158 24.44 0.64 -1.73
CA TRP A 158 24.14 0.87 -0.32
C TRP A 158 24.87 -0.12 0.57
N HIS A 159 25.59 0.40 1.56
CA HIS A 159 26.35 -0.38 2.52
C HIS A 159 26.03 0.11 3.94
N SER A 160 25.39 -0.73 4.72
CA SER A 160 25.02 -0.45 6.12
C SER A 160 25.12 -1.69 6.97
N GLU A 161 24.75 -1.58 8.25
CA GLU A 161 24.66 -2.72 9.16
C GLU A 161 23.61 -3.74 8.69
N PHE A 162 22.53 -3.27 8.04
CA PHE A 162 21.37 -4.10 7.69
C PHE A 162 21.33 -4.52 6.22
N LEU A 163 21.97 -3.76 5.34
CA LEU A 163 21.86 -3.92 3.89
C LEU A 163 23.22 -3.79 3.23
N ASP A 164 23.52 -4.73 2.34
CA ASP A 164 24.65 -4.67 1.43
C ASP A 164 24.14 -4.81 -0.01
N PHE A 165 24.17 -3.71 -0.75
CA PHE A 165 23.65 -3.63 -2.11
C PHE A 165 24.72 -3.01 -3.03
N PRO A 166 25.31 -3.82 -3.94
CA PRO A 166 26.36 -3.35 -4.82
C PRO A 166 25.78 -2.43 -5.90
N LYS A 167 26.64 -1.57 -6.48
CA LYS A 167 26.25 -0.60 -7.49
C LYS A 167 25.47 -1.23 -8.65
N ARG A 168 24.20 -0.83 -8.82
CA ARG A 168 23.29 -1.31 -9.86
C ARG A 168 22.38 -0.19 -10.34
N LEU A 169 21.92 -0.30 -11.60
CA LEU A 169 20.78 0.45 -12.11
C LEU A 169 19.50 -0.15 -11.54
N VAL A 170 18.66 0.67 -10.92
CA VAL A 170 17.34 0.25 -10.41
C VAL A 170 16.27 0.66 -11.42
N CYS A 171 15.48 -0.29 -11.91
CA CYS A 171 14.48 -0.10 -12.96
C CYS A 171 13.12 -0.69 -12.60
N PRO A 172 12.01 -0.02 -12.93
CA PRO A 172 11.96 1.33 -13.50
C PRO A 172 12.37 2.38 -12.48
N ASN A 173 12.73 3.57 -12.94
CA ASN A 173 12.82 4.74 -12.08
C ASN A 173 11.53 5.55 -12.18
N SER A 174 11.20 6.32 -11.15
CA SER A 174 10.00 7.17 -11.15
C SER A 174 10.05 8.16 -12.33
N THR A 175 8.95 8.23 -13.11
CA THR A 175 8.87 9.04 -14.34
C THR A 175 8.62 10.51 -14.10
N SER A 176 8.17 10.88 -12.90
CA SER A 176 7.66 12.23 -12.65
C SER A 176 8.74 13.27 -12.40
N GLY A 177 10.01 12.88 -12.28
CA GLY A 177 11.06 13.80 -11.78
C GLY A 177 10.73 14.35 -10.38
N THR A 178 9.57 13.97 -9.87
CA THR A 178 9.10 14.17 -8.51
C THR A 178 9.12 12.80 -7.85
N GLN A 179 9.97 12.62 -6.87
CA GLN A 179 9.94 11.44 -6.01
C GLN A 179 8.51 11.20 -5.53
N PRO A 180 8.06 9.93 -5.39
CA PRO A 180 6.84 9.64 -4.68
C PRO A 180 6.86 10.44 -3.36
N GLN A 181 5.86 11.29 -3.13
CA GLN A 181 5.90 12.16 -1.97
C GLN A 181 5.94 11.31 -0.71
N VAL A 182 6.98 11.46 0.09
CA VAL A 182 7.06 10.83 1.40
C VAL A 182 5.99 11.48 2.27
N PHE A 183 5.04 10.67 2.74
CA PHE A 183 3.92 11.18 3.53
C PHE A 183 4.43 11.68 4.89
N GLU A 184 4.49 12.99 5.05
CA GLU A 184 4.57 13.67 6.34
C GLU A 184 3.17 14.08 6.78
N SER A 185 2.55 13.25 7.63
CA SER A 185 1.29 13.65 8.28
C SER A 185 1.55 14.85 9.21
N PRO A 186 0.71 15.93 9.24
CA PRO A 186 -0.56 15.89 9.97
C PRO A 186 -1.69 16.81 9.47
N LYS A 187 -1.77 17.17 8.22
CA LYS A 187 -2.75 18.18 7.76
C LYS A 187 -3.88 17.64 6.87
N GLN A 188 -3.91 16.35 6.57
CA GLN A 188 -4.97 15.75 5.76
C GLN A 188 -6.01 15.07 6.66
N ARG A 189 -7.29 15.28 6.39
CA ARG A 189 -8.37 14.53 7.04
C ARG A 189 -8.54 13.21 6.30
N ILE A 190 -8.18 12.12 6.96
CA ILE A 190 -8.40 10.75 6.47
C ILE A 190 -9.82 10.33 6.84
N VAL A 191 -10.59 9.87 5.86
CA VAL A 191 -11.90 9.25 6.09
C VAL A 191 -11.71 7.75 6.02
N LEU A 192 -11.95 7.08 7.14
CA LEU A 192 -11.91 5.62 7.20
C LEU A 192 -13.28 5.08 6.72
N ILE A 193 -13.26 4.27 5.66
CA ILE A 193 -14.46 3.58 5.19
C ILE A 193 -14.38 2.12 5.62
N GLU A 194 -15.24 1.74 6.56
CA GLU A 194 -15.45 0.37 6.97
C GLU A 194 -16.73 -0.18 6.31
N ARG A 195 -16.68 -1.39 5.78
CA ARG A 195 -17.80 -2.06 5.09
C ARG A 195 -19.14 -1.98 5.84
N ARG A 196 -19.12 -2.08 7.18
CA ARG A 196 -20.33 -2.09 8.02
C ARG A 196 -21.08 -0.76 8.05
N ARG A 197 -20.44 0.36 7.71
CA ARG A 197 -21.10 1.69 7.74
C ARG A 197 -21.76 2.05 6.41
N TYR A 198 -21.36 1.41 5.32
CA TYR A 198 -21.90 1.73 4.00
C TYR A 198 -23.31 1.16 3.78
N LEU A 199 -23.60 -0.02 4.34
CA LEU A 199 -24.92 -0.66 4.22
C LEU A 199 -26.03 0.05 5.01
N SER A 200 -25.68 0.93 5.97
CA SER A 200 -26.65 1.72 6.74
C SER A 200 -26.97 3.10 6.14
N ALA A 201 -26.19 3.54 5.15
CA ALA A 201 -26.36 4.87 4.52
C ALA A 201 -27.15 4.83 3.20
N VAL A 202 -27.44 3.65 2.66
CA VAL A 202 -28.17 3.43 1.39
C VAL A 202 -29.44 2.61 1.61
N ALA A 203 -30.20 2.93 2.65
CA ALA A 203 -31.60 2.51 2.70
C ALA A 203 -32.43 3.61 2.03
N PRO A 204 -33.16 3.33 0.91
CA PRO A 204 -34.08 4.30 0.32
C PRO A 204 -35.27 4.52 1.26
N PRO A 205 -35.97 5.64 1.10
CA PRO A 205 -37.09 6.05 1.94
C PRO A 205 -38.27 5.08 1.87
#